data_8d6b18db3a1eb2aa64980374e4c87a0d
#
_entry.id   8d6b18db3a1eb2aa64980374e4c87a0d
#
_cell.length_a   1.000
_cell.length_b   1.000
_cell.length_c   1.000
_cell.angle_alpha   90.00
_cell.angle_beta   90.00
_cell.angle_gamma   90.00
#
_symmetry.space_group_name_H-M   'P 1'
#
loop_
_entity.id
_entity.type
_entity.pdbx_description
1 polymer ?
#
loop_
_entity_poly.entity_id
_entity_poly.type
_entity_poly.pdbx_seq_one_letter_code
_entity_poly.pdbx_strand_id
1 'polypeptide(L)'
;MGRHQGRFGALGRCLIVGLVSLVAFAPESPALATSPVCEQTWAQVADWSKEEAVRGLTAARLDSLHQLTPLMVECSRIETGHEGMGFEAEPWRALVGVYFDPGDVDRVVCLMEKESDGNPDARNPSSGASGLMQVMPSWADVFGYAPEQLFDPTVNLYVASQIRERQGWGAWTPHLRGSCR
;
A
#
# COMPACT_ATOMS: atom_id res chain seq x y z
N MET A 1 32.23 -7.02 -94.56
CA MET A 1 32.36 -8.42 -94.10
C MET A 1 32.69 -8.48 -92.61
N GLY A 2 31.91 -8.94 -91.84
CA GLY A 2 31.87 -9.96 -90.85
C GLY A 2 31.79 -9.35 -89.47
N ARG A 3 30.64 -9.41 -88.82
CA ARG A 3 30.21 -10.33 -87.77
C ARG A 3 31.08 -10.27 -86.50
N HIS A 4 30.70 -10.10 -85.40
CA HIS A 4 29.74 -10.64 -84.39
C HIS A 4 30.17 -10.36 -83.01
N GLN A 5 29.15 -10.11 -82.23
CA GLN A 5 28.92 -10.61 -80.90
C GLN A 5 29.97 -10.26 -79.82
N GLY A 6 29.65 -9.61 -78.76
CA GLY A 6 28.63 -9.89 -77.77
C GLY A 6 29.27 -10.54 -76.57
N ARG A 7 29.13 -9.96 -75.41
CA ARG A 7 28.94 -10.66 -74.10
C ARG A 7 29.05 -9.69 -72.93
N PHE A 8 27.95 -9.43 -72.42
CA PHE A 8 27.54 -9.71 -71.08
C PHE A 8 28.59 -9.86 -69.98
N GLY A 9 28.46 -9.09 -68.93
CA GLY A 9 28.46 -9.63 -67.63
C GLY A 9 29.52 -9.13 -66.71
N ALA A 10 29.18 -8.47 -65.77
CA ALA A 10 29.31 -8.91 -64.40
C ALA A 10 28.76 -7.81 -63.44
N LEU A 11 27.60 -8.08 -62.99
CA LEU A 11 27.03 -7.40 -61.85
C LEU A 11 27.96 -7.50 -60.66
N GLY A 12 28.56 -6.36 -60.29
CA GLY A 12 29.21 -6.22 -59.00
C GLY A 12 28.14 -6.22 -57.91
N ARG A 13 28.05 -7.34 -57.20
CA ARG A 13 27.23 -7.44 -55.97
C ARG A 13 27.88 -6.57 -54.91
N CYS A 14 27.33 -5.40 -54.71
CA CYS A 14 27.57 -4.60 -53.51
C CYS A 14 26.93 -5.33 -52.34
N LEU A 15 27.72 -6.01 -51.55
CA LEU A 15 27.32 -6.55 -50.23
C LEU A 15 27.16 -5.37 -49.29
N ILE A 16 25.92 -4.92 -49.17
CA ILE A 16 25.52 -4.04 -48.05
C ILE A 16 25.45 -4.94 -46.83
N VAL A 17 26.51 -4.94 -46.04
CA VAL A 17 26.51 -5.50 -44.69
C VAL A 17 25.62 -4.56 -43.88
N GLY A 18 24.34 -4.90 -43.80
CA GLY A 18 23.43 -4.25 -42.91
C GLY A 18 23.85 -4.48 -41.45
N LEU A 19 24.41 -3.45 -40.83
CA LEU A 19 24.51 -3.38 -39.39
C LEU A 19 23.09 -3.37 -38.83
N VAL A 20 22.59 -4.55 -38.46
CA VAL A 20 21.43 -4.67 -37.60
C VAL A 20 21.88 -4.18 -36.22
N SER A 21 21.65 -2.91 -35.97
CA SER A 21 21.68 -2.41 -34.61
C SER A 21 20.62 -3.19 -33.82
N LEU A 22 21.08 -4.17 -33.06
CA LEU A 22 20.30 -4.70 -31.95
C LEU A 22 20.09 -3.55 -30.93
N VAL A 23 19.03 -2.80 -31.15
CA VAL A 23 18.47 -2.01 -30.07
C VAL A 23 17.99 -3.07 -29.07
N ALA A 24 18.77 -3.27 -28.01
CA ALA A 24 18.32 -3.99 -26.85
C ALA A 24 17.11 -3.21 -26.33
N PHE A 25 15.90 -3.70 -26.63
CA PHE A 25 14.73 -3.38 -25.87
C PHE A 25 15.03 -3.88 -24.45
N ALA A 26 15.52 -2.98 -23.59
CA ALA A 26 15.32 -3.16 -22.17
C ALA A 26 13.79 -3.33 -22.03
N PRO A 27 13.30 -4.38 -21.37
CA PRO A 27 11.89 -4.39 -21.03
C PRO A 27 11.68 -3.12 -20.21
N GLU A 28 10.96 -2.15 -20.79
CA GLU A 28 10.30 -1.13 -19.98
C GLU A 28 9.48 -1.97 -19.01
N SER A 29 9.85 -1.91 -17.73
CA SER A 29 8.98 -2.41 -16.68
C SER A 29 7.62 -1.80 -17.01
N PRO A 30 6.58 -2.60 -17.21
CA PRO A 30 5.27 -2.03 -17.43
C PRO A 30 5.06 -1.09 -16.24
N ALA A 31 4.93 0.22 -16.51
CA ALA A 31 4.37 1.14 -15.54
C ALA A 31 3.13 0.39 -15.06
N LEU A 32 3.10 0.02 -13.79
CA LEU A 32 2.00 -0.72 -13.19
C LEU A 32 0.77 0.11 -13.49
N ALA A 33 0.08 -0.26 -14.57
CA ALA A 33 -1.14 0.41 -14.97
C ALA A 33 -2.08 0.17 -13.79
N THR A 34 -2.40 1.23 -13.08
CA THR A 34 -3.30 1.20 -11.94
C THR A 34 -4.52 0.40 -12.37
N SER A 35 -4.77 -0.72 -11.70
CA SER A 35 -5.92 -1.54 -12.04
C SER A 35 -7.17 -0.66 -12.01
N PRO A 36 -8.10 -0.75 -12.98
CA PRO A 36 -9.36 -0.01 -12.91
C PRO A 36 -10.10 -0.16 -11.60
N VAL A 37 -9.92 -1.32 -10.94
CA VAL A 37 -10.46 -1.58 -9.60
C VAL A 37 -9.78 -0.71 -8.56
N CYS A 38 -8.48 -0.53 -8.64
CA CYS A 38 -7.74 0.33 -7.70
C CYS A 38 -8.08 1.80 -7.90
N GLU A 39 -8.19 2.28 -9.14
CA GLU A 39 -8.65 3.65 -9.43
C GLU A 39 -10.04 3.92 -8.83
N GLN A 40 -10.97 2.98 -8.97
CA GLN A 40 -12.31 3.09 -8.38
C GLN A 40 -12.25 3.06 -6.85
N THR A 41 -11.42 2.19 -6.28
CA THR A 41 -11.22 2.10 -4.82
C THR A 41 -10.69 3.43 -4.28
N TRP A 42 -9.66 4.01 -4.89
CA TRP A 42 -9.09 5.29 -4.48
C TRP A 42 -10.08 6.44 -4.64
N ALA A 43 -10.88 6.46 -5.71
CA ALA A 43 -11.92 7.48 -5.90
C ALA A 43 -12.97 7.42 -4.79
N GLN A 44 -13.39 6.24 -4.34
CA GLN A 44 -14.33 6.08 -3.23
C GLN A 44 -13.72 6.55 -1.90
N VAL A 45 -12.44 6.28 -1.66
CA VAL A 45 -11.74 6.68 -0.43
C VAL A 45 -11.48 8.18 -0.40
N ALA A 46 -11.19 8.80 -1.55
CA ALA A 46 -10.90 10.23 -1.66
C ALA A 46 -12.08 11.13 -1.23
N ASP A 47 -13.31 10.64 -1.41
CA ASP A 47 -14.52 11.36 -0.96
C ASP A 47 -14.71 11.35 0.57
N TRP A 48 -13.90 10.57 1.29
CA TRP A 48 -14.00 10.52 2.75
C TRP A 48 -13.18 11.62 3.38
N SER A 49 -13.87 12.60 3.96
CA SER A 49 -13.16 13.60 4.76
C SER A 49 -12.64 12.96 6.04
N LYS A 50 -11.43 13.31 6.44
CA LYS A 50 -10.85 12.94 7.73
C LYS A 50 -11.77 13.31 8.89
N GLU A 51 -12.43 14.45 8.80
CA GLU A 51 -13.37 14.95 9.82
C GLU A 51 -14.55 13.98 10.04
N GLU A 52 -15.00 13.32 9.00
CA GLU A 52 -16.01 12.26 9.10
C GLU A 52 -15.43 10.95 9.64
N ALA A 53 -14.19 10.60 9.32
CA ALA A 53 -13.53 9.41 9.87
C ALA A 53 -13.32 9.52 11.38
N VAL A 54 -12.98 10.71 11.87
CA VAL A 54 -12.68 10.97 13.28
C VAL A 54 -13.93 11.14 14.14
N ARG A 55 -15.06 11.57 13.57
CA ARG A 55 -16.34 11.76 14.32
C ARG A 55 -16.99 10.48 14.84
N GLY A 56 -16.44 9.35 14.53
CA GLY A 56 -16.91 8.03 14.94
C GLY A 56 -17.37 7.17 13.80
N LEU A 57 -17.10 5.88 13.92
CA LEU A 57 -17.55 4.89 12.95
C LEU A 57 -19.05 4.64 13.16
N THR A 58 -19.87 5.18 12.27
CA THR A 58 -21.27 4.71 12.19
C THR A 58 -21.26 3.28 11.63
N ALA A 59 -22.27 2.48 11.96
CA ALA A 59 -22.40 1.10 11.47
C ALA A 59 -22.32 1.03 9.93
N ALA A 60 -22.99 1.95 9.22
CA ALA A 60 -22.95 2.00 7.76
C ALA A 60 -21.56 2.33 7.21
N ARG A 61 -20.79 3.17 7.92
CA ARG A 61 -19.44 3.52 7.50
C ARG A 61 -18.44 2.40 7.77
N LEU A 62 -18.57 1.75 8.91
CA LEU A 62 -17.79 0.56 9.25
C LEU A 62 -18.00 -0.53 8.20
N ASP A 63 -19.25 -0.76 7.79
CA ASP A 63 -19.59 -1.73 6.75
C ASP A 63 -18.95 -1.38 5.40
N SER A 64 -19.00 -0.11 5.00
CA SER A 64 -18.33 0.36 3.77
C SER A 64 -16.80 0.19 3.85
N LEU A 65 -16.19 0.49 4.99
CA LEU A 65 -14.76 0.32 5.21
C LEU A 65 -14.35 -1.15 5.18
N HIS A 66 -15.14 -2.04 5.79
CA HIS A 66 -14.90 -3.48 5.72
C HIS A 66 -14.88 -4.01 4.30
N GLN A 67 -15.77 -3.51 3.43
CA GLN A 67 -15.79 -3.90 2.02
C GLN A 67 -14.59 -3.36 1.24
N LEU A 68 -14.12 -2.17 1.55
CA LEU A 68 -13.03 -1.50 0.83
C LEU A 68 -11.64 -1.87 1.36
N THR A 69 -11.51 -2.17 2.64
CA THR A 69 -10.20 -2.47 3.27
C THR A 69 -9.38 -3.54 2.52
N PRO A 70 -9.94 -4.72 2.16
CA PRO A 70 -9.18 -5.72 1.42
C PRO A 70 -8.69 -5.20 0.06
N LEU A 71 -9.52 -4.43 -0.64
CA LEU A 71 -9.17 -3.83 -1.92
C LEU A 71 -8.09 -2.76 -1.75
N MET A 72 -8.18 -1.92 -0.72
CA MET A 72 -7.18 -0.88 -0.43
C MET A 72 -5.82 -1.49 -0.15
N VAL A 73 -5.77 -2.55 0.65
CA VAL A 73 -4.53 -3.26 0.99
C VAL A 73 -3.93 -3.91 -0.25
N GLU A 74 -4.74 -4.57 -1.06
CA GLU A 74 -4.27 -5.22 -2.29
C GLU A 74 -3.77 -4.18 -3.32
N CYS A 75 -4.50 -3.10 -3.52
CA CYS A 75 -4.07 -2.01 -4.40
C CYS A 75 -2.76 -1.37 -3.90
N SER A 76 -2.63 -1.16 -2.59
CA SER A 76 -1.40 -0.66 -2.00
C SER A 76 -0.22 -1.61 -2.22
N ARG A 77 -0.41 -2.93 -2.12
CA ARG A 77 0.62 -3.94 -2.40
C ARG A 77 1.08 -3.89 -3.86
N ILE A 78 0.14 -3.78 -4.79
CA ILE A 78 0.44 -3.66 -6.22
C ILE A 78 1.26 -2.39 -6.49
N GLU A 79 0.83 -1.25 -5.95
CA GLU A 79 1.49 0.06 -6.18
C GLU A 79 2.88 0.12 -5.55
N THR A 80 3.09 -0.52 -4.41
CA THR A 80 4.37 -0.52 -3.69
C THR A 80 5.30 -1.66 -4.09
N GLY A 81 4.84 -2.61 -4.90
CA GLY A 81 5.61 -3.80 -5.30
C GLY A 81 5.75 -4.87 -4.21
N HIS A 82 4.90 -4.83 -3.18
CA HIS A 82 4.90 -5.80 -2.07
C HIS A 82 3.97 -7.01 -2.34
N GLU A 83 3.75 -7.34 -3.61
CA GLU A 83 2.90 -8.47 -3.99
C GLU A 83 3.44 -9.80 -3.45
N GLY A 84 2.56 -10.56 -2.80
CA GLY A 84 2.85 -11.92 -2.33
C GLY A 84 3.78 -12.01 -1.11
N MET A 85 4.18 -10.90 -0.52
CA MET A 85 4.89 -10.87 0.75
C MET A 85 3.93 -11.14 1.93
N GLY A 86 4.49 -11.51 3.07
CA GLY A 86 3.74 -11.79 4.31
C GLY A 86 3.09 -10.54 4.91
N PHE A 87 3.00 -10.50 6.23
CA PHE A 87 2.55 -9.31 6.93
C PHE A 87 3.61 -8.20 6.79
N GLU A 88 3.15 -7.02 6.44
CA GLU A 88 3.96 -5.81 6.28
C GLU A 88 3.08 -4.59 6.60
N ALA A 89 3.69 -3.53 7.10
CA ALA A 89 2.94 -2.32 7.45
C ALA A 89 2.61 -1.45 6.24
N GLU A 90 3.45 -1.45 5.21
CA GLU A 90 3.32 -0.56 4.04
C GLU A 90 1.97 -0.72 3.29
N PRO A 91 1.43 -1.92 3.06
CA PRO A 91 0.13 -2.09 2.41
C PRO A 91 -1.05 -1.44 3.15
N TRP A 92 -0.90 -1.14 4.45
CA TRP A 92 -1.92 -0.46 5.24
C TRP A 92 -1.91 1.06 5.11
N ARG A 93 -0.91 1.63 4.42
CA ARG A 93 -0.69 3.08 4.29
C ARG A 93 -1.96 3.84 3.89
N ALA A 94 -2.70 3.34 2.92
CA ALA A 94 -3.92 3.98 2.46
C ALA A 94 -5.01 4.02 3.54
N LEU A 95 -5.20 2.91 4.27
CA LEU A 95 -6.14 2.86 5.39
C LEU A 95 -5.69 3.75 6.56
N VAL A 96 -4.39 3.85 6.81
CA VAL A 96 -3.82 4.80 7.78
C VAL A 96 -4.19 6.23 7.41
N GLY A 97 -4.10 6.60 6.12
CA GLY A 97 -4.47 7.92 5.61
C GLY A 97 -5.94 8.31 5.82
N VAL A 98 -6.84 7.32 6.06
CA VAL A 98 -8.24 7.59 6.40
C VAL A 98 -8.37 8.19 7.82
N TYR A 99 -7.49 7.79 8.75
CA TYR A 99 -7.61 8.11 10.18
C TYR A 99 -6.60 9.12 10.69
N PHE A 100 -5.46 9.26 10.01
CA PHE A 100 -4.36 10.10 10.45
C PHE A 100 -4.07 11.23 9.46
N ASP A 101 -3.45 12.31 9.95
CA ASP A 101 -3.00 13.41 9.10
C ASP A 101 -1.97 12.92 8.07
N PRO A 102 -1.96 13.48 6.84
CA PRO A 102 -0.98 13.12 5.83
C PRO A 102 0.48 13.20 6.32
N GLY A 103 0.79 14.17 7.20
CA GLY A 103 2.11 14.32 7.81
C GLY A 103 2.46 13.26 8.86
N ASP A 104 1.48 12.49 9.33
CA ASP A 104 1.66 11.45 10.35
C ASP A 104 1.68 10.03 9.76
N VAL A 105 1.28 9.86 8.49
CA VAL A 105 1.15 8.53 7.85
C VAL A 105 2.45 7.72 7.93
N ASP A 106 3.59 8.32 7.57
CA ASP A 106 4.88 7.63 7.62
C ASP A 106 5.24 7.17 9.03
N ARG A 107 4.92 7.99 10.02
CA ARG A 107 5.13 7.64 11.43
C ARG A 107 4.26 6.48 11.85
N VAL A 108 2.98 6.48 11.48
CA VAL A 108 2.05 5.41 11.83
C VAL A 108 2.44 4.09 11.19
N VAL A 109 2.83 4.11 9.91
CA VAL A 109 3.34 2.91 9.22
C VAL A 109 4.60 2.38 9.90
N CYS A 110 5.55 3.27 10.27
CA CYS A 110 6.74 2.86 11.04
C CYS A 110 6.37 2.27 12.41
N LEU A 111 5.41 2.85 13.12
CA LEU A 111 4.95 2.30 14.42
C LEU A 111 4.31 0.93 14.24
N MET A 112 3.44 0.78 13.25
CA MET A 112 2.77 -0.49 12.91
C MET A 112 3.80 -1.59 12.62
N GLU A 113 4.85 -1.28 11.86
CA GLU A 113 5.96 -2.19 11.60
C GLU A 113 6.62 -2.70 12.91
N LYS A 114 6.79 -1.82 13.88
CA LYS A 114 7.42 -2.16 15.16
C LYS A 114 6.48 -2.84 16.16
N GLU A 115 5.18 -2.60 16.07
CA GLU A 115 4.19 -3.12 17.01
C GLU A 115 3.66 -4.49 16.57
N SER A 116 3.43 -4.70 15.28
CA SER A 116 2.76 -5.89 14.76
C SER A 116 3.35 -6.49 13.49
N ASP A 117 4.34 -5.82 12.89
CA ASP A 117 4.84 -6.19 11.54
C ASP A 117 3.70 -6.17 10.48
N GLY A 118 2.73 -5.26 10.66
CA GLY A 118 1.55 -5.17 9.81
C GLY A 118 0.55 -6.33 9.95
N ASN A 119 0.71 -7.18 10.97
CA ASN A 119 -0.20 -8.29 11.21
C ASN A 119 -1.45 -7.84 12.01
N PRO A 120 -2.65 -7.84 11.41
CA PRO A 120 -3.87 -7.44 12.10
C PRO A 120 -4.26 -8.41 13.24
N ASP A 121 -3.83 -9.68 13.16
CA ASP A 121 -4.13 -10.71 14.17
C ASP A 121 -3.08 -10.78 15.30
N ALA A 122 -2.11 -9.84 15.30
CA ALA A 122 -1.10 -9.81 16.33
C ALA A 122 -1.69 -9.58 17.72
N ARG A 123 -1.25 -10.38 18.70
CA ARG A 123 -1.62 -10.23 20.10
C ARG A 123 -0.42 -10.41 21.00
N ASN A 124 -0.22 -9.45 21.88
CA ASN A 124 0.77 -9.57 22.95
C ASN A 124 0.21 -10.47 24.07
N PRO A 125 0.80 -11.65 24.35
CA PRO A 125 0.26 -12.59 25.33
C PRO A 125 0.34 -12.09 26.78
N SER A 126 1.20 -11.12 27.05
CA SER A 126 1.40 -10.59 28.41
C SER A 126 0.47 -9.42 28.73
N SER A 127 0.30 -8.50 27.79
CA SER A 127 -0.49 -7.29 27.98
C SER A 127 -1.90 -7.39 27.42
N GLY A 128 -2.13 -8.28 26.45
CA GLY A 128 -3.35 -8.38 25.69
C GLY A 128 -3.47 -7.31 24.58
N ALA A 129 -2.44 -6.48 24.38
CA ALA A 129 -2.42 -5.52 23.27
C ALA A 129 -2.62 -6.25 21.94
N SER A 130 -3.46 -5.71 21.06
CA SER A 130 -3.99 -6.44 19.90
C SER A 130 -4.02 -5.58 18.64
N GLY A 131 -3.90 -6.26 17.49
CA GLY A 131 -4.05 -5.71 16.15
C GLY A 131 -2.85 -4.88 15.67
N LEU A 132 -3.05 -4.16 14.59
CA LEU A 132 -2.00 -3.43 13.86
C LEU A 132 -1.17 -2.48 14.73
N MET A 133 -1.83 -1.71 15.60
CA MET A 133 -1.18 -0.69 16.45
C MET A 133 -1.03 -1.17 17.90
N GLN A 134 -1.18 -2.48 18.16
CA GLN A 134 -1.07 -3.07 19.50
C GLN A 134 -1.86 -2.29 20.57
N VAL A 135 -3.12 -2.05 20.25
CA VAL A 135 -4.03 -1.30 21.13
C VAL A 135 -4.39 -2.15 22.35
N MET A 136 -4.33 -1.54 23.55
CA MET A 136 -4.75 -2.19 24.78
C MET A 136 -6.28 -2.41 24.81
N PRO A 137 -6.78 -3.57 25.27
CA PRO A 137 -8.21 -3.89 25.32
C PRO A 137 -9.07 -2.84 26.03
N SER A 138 -8.54 -2.23 27.08
CA SER A 138 -9.23 -1.15 27.81
C SER A 138 -9.60 0.07 26.96
N TRP A 139 -8.86 0.31 25.87
CA TRP A 139 -9.19 1.38 24.94
C TRP A 139 -10.37 1.02 24.04
N ALA A 140 -10.52 -0.26 23.66
CA ALA A 140 -11.71 -0.69 22.93
C ALA A 140 -12.97 -0.36 23.72
N ASP A 141 -13.01 -0.72 25.00
CA ASP A 141 -14.14 -0.43 25.91
C ASP A 141 -14.45 1.07 25.99
N VAL A 142 -13.42 1.93 26.05
CA VAL A 142 -13.60 3.40 26.12
C VAL A 142 -14.35 3.93 24.89
N PHE A 143 -14.19 3.30 23.72
CA PHE A 143 -14.82 3.71 22.48
C PHE A 143 -16.03 2.85 22.09
N GLY A 144 -16.49 1.97 22.98
CA GLY A 144 -17.69 1.16 22.77
C GLY A 144 -17.51 -0.05 21.89
N TYR A 145 -16.27 -0.52 21.71
CA TYR A 145 -15.94 -1.73 20.99
C TYR A 145 -15.61 -2.88 21.94
N ALA A 146 -15.93 -4.11 21.52
CA ALA A 146 -15.43 -5.29 22.21
C ALA A 146 -13.91 -5.46 21.95
N PRO A 147 -13.14 -6.01 22.91
CA PRO A 147 -11.70 -6.22 22.73
C PRO A 147 -11.34 -7.03 21.48
N GLU A 148 -12.17 -7.97 21.08
CA GLU A 148 -11.98 -8.80 19.88
C GLU A 148 -12.07 -8.00 18.59
N GLN A 149 -12.74 -6.86 18.59
CA GLN A 149 -12.82 -5.98 17.41
C GLN A 149 -11.50 -5.22 17.16
N LEU A 150 -10.53 -5.27 18.07
CA LEU A 150 -9.19 -4.72 17.84
C LEU A 150 -8.39 -5.51 16.79
N PHE A 151 -8.82 -6.71 16.42
CA PHE A 151 -8.26 -7.44 15.29
C PHE A 151 -8.80 -6.97 13.94
N ASP A 152 -9.87 -6.17 13.94
CA ASP A 152 -10.34 -5.48 12.75
C ASP A 152 -9.44 -4.27 12.47
N PRO A 153 -8.76 -4.22 11.30
CA PRO A 153 -7.86 -3.12 10.96
C PRO A 153 -8.50 -1.74 11.05
N THR A 154 -9.77 -1.64 10.65
CA THR A 154 -10.55 -0.41 10.62
C THR A 154 -10.80 0.11 12.03
N VAL A 155 -11.27 -0.77 12.92
CA VAL A 155 -11.49 -0.45 14.33
C VAL A 155 -10.18 -0.15 15.03
N ASN A 156 -9.14 -0.94 14.76
CA ASN A 156 -7.83 -0.78 15.37
C ASN A 156 -7.23 0.60 15.07
N LEU A 157 -7.21 0.99 13.79
CA LEU A 157 -6.67 2.30 13.37
C LEU A 157 -7.53 3.47 13.86
N TYR A 158 -8.86 3.30 13.88
CA TYR A 158 -9.74 4.30 14.48
C TYR A 158 -9.41 4.51 15.96
N VAL A 159 -9.37 3.45 16.75
CA VAL A 159 -9.07 3.56 18.20
C VAL A 159 -7.66 4.11 18.40
N ALA A 160 -6.68 3.70 17.60
CA ALA A 160 -5.33 4.24 17.66
C ALA A 160 -5.28 5.74 17.37
N SER A 161 -6.03 6.23 16.38
CA SER A 161 -6.14 7.67 16.09
C SER A 161 -6.69 8.45 17.27
N GLN A 162 -7.70 7.91 17.94
CA GLN A 162 -8.30 8.53 19.14
C GLN A 162 -7.35 8.54 20.35
N ILE A 163 -6.53 7.49 20.50
CA ILE A 163 -5.47 7.45 21.52
C ILE A 163 -4.43 8.53 21.22
N ARG A 164 -4.00 8.65 19.96
CA ARG A 164 -3.04 9.66 19.51
C ARG A 164 -3.53 11.07 19.84
N GLU A 165 -4.80 11.36 19.65
CA GLU A 165 -5.36 12.68 19.97
C GLU A 165 -5.37 12.97 21.46
N ARG A 166 -5.61 11.96 22.30
CA ARG A 166 -5.70 12.11 23.77
C ARG A 166 -4.33 12.09 24.46
N GLN A 167 -3.40 11.27 23.99
CA GLN A 167 -2.12 11.00 24.66
C GLN A 167 -0.90 11.39 23.83
N GLY A 168 -1.11 11.80 22.57
CA GLY A 168 -0.01 12.03 21.63
C GLY A 168 0.71 10.74 21.28
N TRP A 169 1.86 10.88 20.65
CA TRP A 169 2.70 9.76 20.20
C TRP A 169 3.36 8.99 21.35
N GLY A 170 3.37 9.56 22.55
CA GLY A 170 3.91 8.92 23.76
C GLY A 170 3.20 7.62 24.17
N ALA A 171 2.02 7.32 23.59
CA ALA A 171 1.33 6.06 23.78
C ALA A 171 2.14 4.86 23.21
N TRP A 172 3.02 5.07 22.24
CA TRP A 172 3.81 4.03 21.59
C TRP A 172 5.28 4.08 21.95
N THR A 173 5.80 2.98 22.47
CA THR A 173 7.20 2.86 22.90
C THR A 173 8.23 3.09 21.77
N PRO A 174 8.02 2.61 20.51
CA PRO A 174 8.96 2.87 19.42
C PRO A 174 9.13 4.35 19.10
N HIS A 175 8.07 5.16 19.24
CA HIS A 175 8.17 6.61 19.12
C HIS A 175 9.04 7.20 20.23
N LEU A 176 8.80 6.82 21.49
CA LEU A 176 9.56 7.30 22.64
C LEU A 176 11.07 6.99 22.53
N ARG A 177 11.41 5.84 21.91
CA ARG A 177 12.81 5.47 21.65
C ARG A 177 13.41 6.14 20.42
N GLY A 178 12.66 6.99 19.72
CA GLY A 178 13.10 7.73 18.53
C GLY A 178 13.23 6.91 17.27
N SER A 179 12.70 5.68 17.25
CA SER A 179 12.75 4.81 16.06
C SER A 179 11.75 5.26 14.97
N CYS A 180 10.62 5.89 15.36
CA CYS A 180 9.59 6.40 14.48
C CYS A 180 9.30 7.88 14.83
N ARG A 181 9.83 8.82 14.02
CA ARG A 181 9.72 10.28 14.25
C ARG A 181 8.93 10.96 13.16
#